data_4707e5fde2ca38da4e822de1db97aa7b
#
_entry.id   4707e5fde2ca38da4e822de1db97aa7b
#
_cell.length_a   1.000
_cell.length_b   1.000
_cell.length_c   1.000
_cell.angle_alpha   90.00
_cell.angle_beta   90.00
_cell.angle_gamma   90.00
#
_symmetry.space_group_name_H-M   'P 1'
#
loop_
_entity.id
_entity.type
_entity.pdbx_description
1 polymer ?
#
loop_
_entity_poly.entity_id
_entity_poly.type
_entity_poly.pdbx_seq_one_letter_code
_entity_poly.pdbx_strand_id
1 'polypeptide(L)'
;MGYSWQVALAAVFVEGILFFILSLTKVREAIFNCIPFSLKYGVTGGIGLFIAFIGLQNSHLVVDGATLVSIYPFKASLASGEFYTTGIGALLALIGVILTAVLMIKNVRGAILLGILITWGLGIIAEVTGIYIPDPAKGAFSVMPDFSNGLYIPSLMPSFMQMDFSYIFTFNFVTIMLSFMFVDLFDTLGTLIGVASKANMLDKQGRLPRIRGALLADSVATSAGAVLGTSTVTTFVEVLPVLWLAAAQALLLLPWQYSFWPLCCLHRCFWQYRHLQRHRRLLL
;
A
#
# COMPACT_ATOMS: atom_id res chain seq x y z
N MET A 1 0.92 -6.42 23.25
CA MET A 1 2.07 -6.02 24.05
C MET A 1 1.74 -4.98 25.13
N GLY A 2 0.55 -4.40 25.19
CA GLY A 2 0.09 -3.50 26.26
C GLY A 2 0.68 -2.08 26.27
N TYR A 3 1.46 -1.70 25.26
CA TYR A 3 1.96 -0.33 25.10
C TYR A 3 0.96 0.57 24.41
N SER A 4 0.97 1.85 24.78
CA SER A 4 0.15 2.87 24.11
C SER A 4 0.67 3.15 22.70
N TRP A 5 -0.19 3.66 21.82
CA TRP A 5 0.19 4.03 20.47
C TRP A 5 1.25 5.15 20.44
N GLN A 6 1.32 5.99 21.47
CA GLN A 6 2.32 7.04 21.62
C GLN A 6 3.74 6.48 21.77
N VAL A 7 3.89 5.36 22.50
CA VAL A 7 5.17 4.65 22.61
C VAL A 7 5.58 4.03 21.29
N ALA A 8 4.60 3.49 20.51
CA ALA A 8 4.86 2.98 19.18
C ALA A 8 5.33 4.08 18.22
N LEU A 9 4.72 5.28 18.26
CA LEU A 9 5.19 6.45 17.50
C LEU A 9 6.61 6.87 17.87
N ALA A 10 6.94 6.84 19.16
CA ALA A 10 8.31 7.13 19.62
C ALA A 10 9.31 6.10 19.05
N ALA A 11 8.93 4.82 18.99
CA ALA A 11 9.77 3.78 18.40
C ALA A 11 9.99 3.99 16.89
N VAL A 12 8.94 4.34 16.14
CA VAL A 12 9.02 4.67 14.71
C VAL A 12 9.89 5.91 14.48
N PHE A 13 9.79 6.93 15.33
CA PHE A 13 10.62 8.11 15.21
C PHE A 13 12.11 7.81 15.40
N VAL A 14 12.45 7.05 16.45
CA VAL A 14 13.84 6.64 16.73
C VAL A 14 14.37 5.75 15.63
N GLU A 15 13.56 4.83 15.09
CA GLU A 15 13.86 4.00 13.92
C GLU A 15 14.19 4.85 12.71
N GLY A 16 13.35 5.84 12.38
CA GLY A 16 13.57 6.76 11.26
C GLY A 16 14.90 7.53 11.38
N ILE A 17 15.25 8.01 12.57
CA ILE A 17 16.55 8.65 12.83
C ILE A 17 17.70 7.67 12.65
N LEU A 18 17.59 6.44 13.16
CA LEU A 18 18.60 5.41 12.95
C LEU A 18 18.79 5.10 11.48
N PHE A 19 17.71 4.93 10.72
CA PHE A 19 17.79 4.71 9.28
C PHE A 19 18.40 5.89 8.53
N PHE A 20 18.14 7.11 8.96
CA PHE A 20 18.78 8.29 8.41
C PHE A 20 20.29 8.24 8.59
N ILE A 21 20.78 7.94 9.81
CA ILE A 21 22.21 7.80 10.11
C ILE A 21 22.82 6.64 9.29
N LEU A 22 22.17 5.47 9.24
CA LEU A 22 22.64 4.32 8.48
C LEU A 22 22.66 4.59 6.96
N SER A 23 21.78 5.43 6.45
CA SER A 23 21.75 5.84 5.05
C SER A 23 22.85 6.86 4.74
N LEU A 24 23.15 7.78 5.66
CA LEU A 24 24.29 8.72 5.55
C LEU A 24 25.64 7.98 5.52
N THR A 25 25.81 6.98 6.37
CA THR A 25 27.03 6.18 6.48
C THR A 25 27.17 5.11 5.39
N LYS A 26 26.20 5.00 4.46
CA LYS A 26 26.11 3.99 3.40
C LYS A 26 25.95 2.54 3.90
N VAL A 27 25.77 2.33 5.19
CA VAL A 27 25.60 0.98 5.77
C VAL A 27 24.32 0.34 5.25
N ARG A 28 23.19 1.07 5.20
CA ARG A 28 21.92 0.59 4.66
C ARG A 28 22.04 0.19 3.18
N GLU A 29 22.78 0.99 2.38
CA GLU A 29 23.07 0.66 0.99
C GLU A 29 23.93 -0.60 0.86
N ALA A 30 24.94 -0.77 1.71
CA ALA A 30 25.78 -1.96 1.73
C ALA A 30 24.96 -3.22 2.08
N ILE A 31 24.11 -3.16 3.11
CA ILE A 31 23.18 -4.25 3.46
C ILE A 31 22.31 -4.60 2.26
N PHE A 32 21.72 -3.59 1.61
CA PHE A 32 20.84 -3.77 0.45
C PHE A 32 21.58 -4.45 -0.72
N ASN A 33 22.83 -4.10 -0.97
CA ASN A 33 23.64 -4.66 -2.05
C ASN A 33 24.21 -6.05 -1.72
N CYS A 34 24.38 -6.42 -0.44
CA CYS A 34 24.82 -7.73 -0.02
C CYS A 34 23.76 -8.82 -0.25
N ILE A 35 22.46 -8.45 -0.31
CA ILE A 35 21.38 -9.40 -0.49
C ILE A 35 21.40 -9.93 -1.94
N PRO A 36 21.43 -11.26 -2.16
CA PRO A 36 21.38 -11.85 -3.48
C PRO A 36 20.12 -11.46 -4.25
N PHE A 37 20.26 -11.30 -5.56
CA PHE A 37 19.18 -10.85 -6.44
C PHE A 37 17.94 -11.76 -6.38
N SER A 38 18.13 -13.08 -6.35
CA SER A 38 17.05 -14.04 -6.19
C SER A 38 16.24 -13.84 -4.91
N LEU A 39 16.92 -13.51 -3.79
CA LEU A 39 16.25 -13.24 -2.52
C LEU A 39 15.46 -11.93 -2.57
N LYS A 40 15.96 -10.91 -3.24
CA LYS A 40 15.22 -9.64 -3.44
C LYS A 40 13.89 -9.87 -4.15
N TYR A 41 13.87 -10.66 -5.21
CA TYR A 41 12.61 -11.05 -5.88
C TYR A 41 11.70 -11.90 -5.01
N GLY A 42 12.29 -12.81 -4.22
CA GLY A 42 11.55 -13.62 -3.26
C GLY A 42 10.84 -12.75 -2.22
N VAL A 43 11.54 -11.75 -1.67
CA VAL A 43 10.96 -10.77 -0.72
C VAL A 43 9.86 -9.95 -1.38
N THR A 44 10.08 -9.43 -2.59
CA THR A 44 9.04 -8.69 -3.34
C THR A 44 7.78 -9.53 -3.55
N GLY A 45 7.93 -10.80 -3.95
CA GLY A 45 6.81 -11.74 -4.08
C GLY A 45 6.13 -12.03 -2.74
N GLY A 46 6.92 -12.21 -1.69
CA GLY A 46 6.43 -12.42 -0.31
C GLY A 46 5.60 -11.26 0.21
N ILE A 47 6.06 -10.02 -0.03
CA ILE A 47 5.29 -8.80 0.34
C ILE A 47 3.98 -8.74 -0.44
N GLY A 48 3.98 -9.06 -1.73
CA GLY A 48 2.75 -9.12 -2.52
C GLY A 48 1.73 -10.13 -1.96
N LEU A 49 2.18 -11.31 -1.57
CA LEU A 49 1.35 -12.33 -0.91
C LEU A 49 0.87 -11.89 0.46
N PHE A 50 1.71 -11.21 1.23
CA PHE A 50 1.37 -10.66 2.55
C PHE A 50 0.26 -9.61 2.43
N ILE A 51 0.38 -8.66 1.49
CA ILE A 51 -0.65 -7.65 1.23
C ILE A 51 -1.96 -8.32 0.79
N ALA A 52 -1.90 -9.31 -0.09
CA ALA A 52 -3.06 -10.07 -0.52
C ALA A 52 -3.74 -10.78 0.67
N PHE A 53 -2.95 -11.39 1.55
CA PHE A 53 -3.46 -12.07 2.74
C PHE A 53 -4.16 -11.10 3.71
N ILE A 54 -3.56 -9.93 3.98
CA ILE A 54 -4.19 -8.88 4.79
C ILE A 54 -5.50 -8.40 4.14
N GLY A 55 -5.52 -8.23 2.82
CA GLY A 55 -6.74 -7.87 2.08
C GLY A 55 -7.86 -8.91 2.26
N LEU A 56 -7.51 -10.20 2.20
CA LEU A 56 -8.45 -11.30 2.43
C LEU A 56 -8.96 -11.35 3.88
N GLN A 57 -8.11 -11.01 4.86
CA GLN A 57 -8.53 -10.90 6.27
C GLN A 57 -9.44 -9.69 6.50
N ASN A 58 -9.08 -8.52 5.99
CA ASN A 58 -9.88 -7.31 6.14
C ASN A 58 -11.26 -7.41 5.47
N SER A 59 -11.35 -8.20 4.40
CA SER A 59 -12.63 -8.49 3.74
C SER A 59 -13.43 -9.61 4.42
N HIS A 60 -12.94 -10.18 5.51
CA HIS A 60 -13.52 -11.33 6.21
C HIS A 60 -13.63 -12.60 5.35
N LEU A 61 -12.93 -12.66 4.20
CA LEU A 61 -12.89 -13.88 3.38
C LEU A 61 -12.00 -14.95 4.05
N VAL A 62 -10.92 -14.50 4.70
CA VAL A 62 -10.10 -15.32 5.59
C VAL A 62 -10.35 -14.87 7.02
N VAL A 63 -10.72 -15.81 7.87
CA VAL A 63 -11.05 -15.59 9.29
C VAL A 63 -10.17 -16.48 10.18
N ASP A 64 -10.13 -16.18 11.46
CA ASP A 64 -9.43 -17.01 12.43
C ASP A 64 -10.05 -18.41 12.48
N GLY A 65 -9.22 -19.42 12.53
CA GLY A 65 -9.61 -20.82 12.55
C GLY A 65 -8.85 -21.62 13.62
N ALA A 66 -9.33 -22.80 13.91
CA ALA A 66 -8.68 -23.71 14.88
C ALA A 66 -7.23 -24.05 14.52
N THR A 67 -6.86 -23.95 13.23
CA THR A 67 -5.52 -24.20 12.69
C THR A 67 -4.95 -22.96 12.03
N LEU A 68 -4.89 -21.82 12.72
CA LEU A 68 -4.44 -20.50 12.29
C LEU A 68 -5.47 -19.72 11.47
N VAL A 69 -5.90 -20.22 10.32
CA VAL A 69 -6.81 -19.50 9.42
C VAL A 69 -7.84 -20.45 8.81
N SER A 70 -9.02 -19.91 8.53
CA SER A 70 -10.12 -20.61 7.89
C SER A 70 -10.77 -19.72 6.83
N ILE A 71 -11.47 -20.31 5.88
CA ILE A 71 -12.29 -19.57 4.93
C ILE A 71 -13.62 -19.23 5.63
N TYR A 72 -14.16 -18.05 5.34
CA TYR A 72 -15.44 -17.60 5.87
C TYR A 72 -16.52 -18.68 5.71
N PRO A 73 -17.24 -19.07 6.79
CA PRO A 73 -18.19 -20.16 6.74
C PRO A 73 -19.54 -19.72 6.15
N PHE A 74 -19.59 -19.50 4.84
CA PHE A 74 -20.77 -18.98 4.12
C PHE A 74 -22.07 -19.74 4.44
N LYS A 75 -22.00 -21.07 4.52
CA LYS A 75 -23.18 -21.88 4.79
C LYS A 75 -23.70 -21.71 6.22
N ALA A 76 -22.82 -21.64 7.21
CA ALA A 76 -23.19 -21.43 8.60
C ALA A 76 -23.71 -20.00 8.83
N SER A 77 -23.05 -19.00 8.23
CA SER A 77 -23.45 -17.60 8.33
C SER A 77 -24.82 -17.31 7.68
N LEU A 78 -25.16 -18.03 6.61
CA LEU A 78 -26.47 -17.94 5.99
C LEU A 78 -27.56 -18.47 6.92
N ALA A 79 -27.28 -19.54 7.66
CA ALA A 79 -28.22 -20.10 8.62
C ALA A 79 -28.39 -19.24 9.88
N SER A 80 -27.35 -18.53 10.31
CA SER A 80 -27.38 -17.62 11.47
C SER A 80 -27.85 -16.20 11.14
N GLY A 81 -28.02 -15.85 9.87
CA GLY A 81 -28.34 -14.49 9.41
C GLY A 81 -27.15 -13.54 9.37
N GLU A 82 -25.96 -13.94 9.79
CA GLU A 82 -24.74 -13.12 9.74
C GLU A 82 -24.21 -12.89 8.34
N PHE A 83 -24.72 -13.66 7.38
CA PHE A 83 -24.36 -13.49 5.97
C PHE A 83 -24.67 -12.09 5.45
N TYR A 84 -25.78 -11.48 5.88
CA TYR A 84 -26.19 -10.14 5.44
C TYR A 84 -25.35 -9.00 6.03
N THR A 85 -24.53 -9.29 7.05
CA THR A 85 -23.59 -8.32 7.63
C THR A 85 -22.19 -8.51 7.08
N THR A 86 -21.50 -9.57 7.47
CA THR A 86 -20.09 -9.81 7.11
C THR A 86 -19.93 -10.62 5.82
N GLY A 87 -20.85 -11.58 5.54
CA GLY A 87 -20.75 -12.48 4.38
C GLY A 87 -20.90 -11.77 3.03
N ILE A 88 -21.77 -10.76 2.95
CA ILE A 88 -21.92 -9.93 1.73
C ILE A 88 -20.63 -9.15 1.46
N GLY A 89 -19.96 -8.61 2.49
CA GLY A 89 -18.66 -7.94 2.36
C GLY A 89 -17.60 -8.88 1.77
N ALA A 90 -17.50 -10.11 2.29
CA ALA A 90 -16.58 -11.12 1.77
C ALA A 90 -16.90 -11.51 0.31
N LEU A 91 -18.17 -11.64 -0.03
CA LEU A 91 -18.60 -11.95 -1.40
C LEU A 91 -18.32 -10.81 -2.36
N LEU A 92 -18.57 -9.55 -1.97
CA LEU A 92 -18.25 -8.38 -2.74
C LEU A 92 -16.73 -8.24 -2.98
N ALA A 93 -15.91 -8.54 -1.97
CA ALA A 93 -14.46 -8.55 -2.12
C ALA A 93 -14.01 -9.59 -3.14
N LEU A 94 -14.56 -10.80 -3.11
CA LEU A 94 -14.27 -11.85 -4.10
C LEU A 94 -14.65 -11.41 -5.51
N ILE A 95 -15.83 -10.84 -5.69
CA ILE A 95 -16.28 -10.27 -6.98
C ILE A 95 -15.34 -9.16 -7.43
N GLY A 96 -14.93 -8.26 -6.52
CA GLY A 96 -14.02 -7.17 -6.79
C GLY A 96 -12.64 -7.63 -7.27
N VAL A 97 -12.08 -8.67 -6.64
CA VAL A 97 -10.81 -9.27 -7.05
C VAL A 97 -10.91 -9.86 -8.46
N ILE A 98 -11.96 -10.64 -8.73
CA ILE A 98 -12.19 -11.24 -10.06
C ILE A 98 -12.38 -10.16 -11.11
N LEU A 99 -13.20 -9.16 -10.83
CA LEU A 99 -13.45 -8.03 -11.74
C LEU A 99 -12.16 -7.28 -12.06
N THR A 100 -11.37 -6.95 -11.03
CA THR A 100 -10.08 -6.26 -11.20
C THR A 100 -9.12 -7.10 -12.03
N ALA A 101 -9.03 -8.41 -11.77
CA ALA A 101 -8.21 -9.32 -12.56
C ALA A 101 -8.62 -9.36 -14.04
N VAL A 102 -9.92 -9.43 -14.33
CA VAL A 102 -10.44 -9.39 -15.70
C VAL A 102 -10.10 -8.06 -16.39
N LEU A 103 -10.26 -6.93 -15.69
CA LEU A 103 -9.90 -5.62 -16.23
C LEU A 103 -8.39 -5.51 -16.52
N MET A 104 -7.54 -6.08 -15.65
CA MET A 104 -6.10 -6.13 -15.87
C MET A 104 -5.71 -6.99 -17.07
N ILE A 105 -6.32 -8.17 -17.22
CA ILE A 105 -6.08 -9.06 -18.38
C ILE A 105 -6.49 -8.36 -19.69
N LYS A 106 -7.59 -7.60 -19.67
CA LYS A 106 -8.04 -6.80 -20.81
C LYS A 106 -7.19 -5.55 -21.06
N ASN A 107 -6.13 -5.31 -20.26
CA ASN A 107 -5.27 -4.13 -20.34
C ASN A 107 -6.03 -2.79 -20.25
N VAL A 108 -7.11 -2.72 -19.47
CA VAL A 108 -7.86 -1.50 -19.23
C VAL A 108 -6.99 -0.54 -18.41
N ARG A 109 -6.84 0.70 -18.88
CA ARG A 109 -6.09 1.72 -18.14
C ARG A 109 -6.82 2.06 -16.83
N GLY A 110 -6.11 1.99 -15.70
CA GLY A 110 -6.70 2.22 -14.39
C GLY A 110 -7.57 1.06 -13.87
N ALA A 111 -7.32 -0.18 -14.33
CA ALA A 111 -8.06 -1.38 -13.96
C ALA A 111 -8.28 -1.53 -12.45
N ILE A 112 -7.24 -1.23 -11.65
CA ILE A 112 -7.32 -1.32 -10.18
C ILE A 112 -8.31 -0.29 -9.63
N LEU A 113 -8.19 0.98 -10.05
CA LEU A 113 -9.09 2.04 -9.62
C LEU A 113 -10.55 1.76 -10.04
N LEU A 114 -10.74 1.34 -11.29
CA LEU A 114 -12.08 0.97 -11.78
C LEU A 114 -12.64 -0.22 -11.01
N GLY A 115 -11.81 -1.23 -10.71
CA GLY A 115 -12.21 -2.37 -9.88
C GLY A 115 -12.68 -1.94 -8.50
N ILE A 116 -11.94 -1.06 -7.82
CA ILE A 116 -12.31 -0.50 -6.51
C ILE A 116 -13.63 0.28 -6.62
N LEU A 117 -13.75 1.20 -7.57
CA LEU A 117 -14.95 2.04 -7.71
C LEU A 117 -16.20 1.22 -8.05
N ILE A 118 -16.09 0.23 -8.93
CA ILE A 118 -17.21 -0.64 -9.28
C ILE A 118 -17.61 -1.49 -8.07
N THR A 119 -16.64 -2.07 -7.34
CA THR A 119 -16.92 -2.88 -6.15
C THR A 119 -17.56 -2.03 -5.05
N TRP A 120 -17.08 -0.79 -4.86
CA TRP A 120 -17.68 0.17 -3.93
C TRP A 120 -19.11 0.53 -4.35
N GLY A 121 -19.35 0.81 -5.63
CA GLY A 121 -20.70 1.05 -6.16
C GLY A 121 -21.65 -0.13 -5.95
N LEU A 122 -21.16 -1.35 -6.16
CA LEU A 122 -21.96 -2.57 -5.85
C LEU A 122 -22.25 -2.68 -4.35
N GLY A 123 -21.32 -2.29 -3.48
CA GLY A 123 -21.51 -2.22 -2.03
C GLY A 123 -22.62 -1.23 -1.65
N ILE A 124 -22.61 -0.02 -2.23
CA ILE A 124 -23.68 0.98 -2.02
C ILE A 124 -25.04 0.43 -2.48
N ILE A 125 -25.11 -0.20 -3.65
CA ILE A 125 -26.35 -0.82 -4.14
C ILE A 125 -26.83 -1.91 -3.17
N ALA A 126 -25.93 -2.75 -2.67
CA ALA A 126 -26.28 -3.80 -1.71
C ALA A 126 -26.81 -3.22 -0.38
N GLU A 127 -26.26 -2.10 0.08
CA GLU A 127 -26.71 -1.40 1.29
C GLU A 127 -28.08 -0.73 1.08
N VAL A 128 -28.28 -0.02 -0.05
CA VAL A 128 -29.55 0.63 -0.39
C VAL A 128 -30.69 -0.38 -0.58
N THR A 129 -30.40 -1.54 -1.16
CA THR A 129 -31.38 -2.63 -1.35
C THR A 129 -31.66 -3.43 -0.08
N GLY A 130 -30.94 -3.15 1.03
CA GLY A 130 -31.08 -3.86 2.29
C GLY A 130 -30.49 -5.28 2.28
N ILE A 131 -29.73 -5.65 1.24
CA ILE A 131 -29.00 -6.92 1.18
C ILE A 131 -27.80 -6.88 2.12
N TYR A 132 -27.10 -5.74 2.20
CA TYR A 132 -26.03 -5.49 3.17
C TYR A 132 -26.57 -4.68 4.35
N ILE A 133 -26.41 -5.22 5.56
CA ILE A 133 -26.82 -4.57 6.80
C ILE A 133 -25.56 -4.23 7.60
N PRO A 134 -25.18 -2.95 7.70
CA PRO A 134 -24.01 -2.55 8.47
C PRO A 134 -24.21 -2.81 9.97
N ASP A 135 -23.22 -3.45 10.59
CA ASP A 135 -23.14 -3.70 12.03
C ASP A 135 -21.72 -3.41 12.52
N PRO A 136 -21.46 -2.19 13.04
CA PRO A 136 -20.13 -1.79 13.52
C PRO A 136 -19.57 -2.70 14.63
N ALA A 137 -20.44 -3.36 15.42
CA ALA A 137 -20.01 -4.27 16.47
C ALA A 137 -19.35 -5.55 15.91
N LYS A 138 -19.69 -5.91 14.67
CA LYS A 138 -19.14 -7.05 13.93
C LYS A 138 -18.07 -6.63 12.90
N GLY A 139 -17.65 -5.37 12.90
CA GLY A 139 -16.68 -4.83 11.96
C GLY A 139 -17.24 -4.57 10.56
N ALA A 140 -18.55 -4.64 10.35
CA ALA A 140 -19.22 -4.34 9.10
C ALA A 140 -19.73 -2.89 9.10
N PHE A 141 -18.95 -1.99 8.51
CA PHE A 141 -19.27 -0.56 8.47
C PHE A 141 -20.14 -0.21 7.26
N SER A 142 -20.90 0.91 7.37
CA SER A 142 -21.63 1.45 6.23
C SER A 142 -20.66 1.83 5.10
N VAL A 143 -21.05 1.47 3.87
CA VAL A 143 -20.29 1.79 2.65
C VAL A 143 -20.67 3.18 2.12
N MET A 144 -21.79 3.74 2.60
CA MET A 144 -22.24 5.08 2.24
C MET A 144 -21.37 6.15 2.91
N PRO A 145 -20.90 7.15 2.16
CA PRO A 145 -20.23 8.31 2.75
C PRO A 145 -21.21 9.11 3.61
N ASP A 146 -20.84 9.37 4.85
CA ASP A 146 -21.60 10.23 5.74
C ASP A 146 -21.22 11.70 5.51
N PHE A 147 -22.13 12.45 4.91
CA PHE A 147 -22.00 13.90 4.69
C PHE A 147 -22.76 14.74 5.73
N SER A 148 -23.27 14.14 6.81
CA SER A 148 -24.06 14.85 7.82
C SER A 148 -23.29 16.01 8.48
N ASN A 149 -21.96 15.87 8.61
CA ASN A 149 -21.07 16.90 9.15
C ASN A 149 -20.44 17.81 8.06
N GLY A 150 -20.88 17.72 6.81
CA GLY A 150 -20.30 18.42 5.67
C GLY A 150 -18.90 17.90 5.30
N LEU A 151 -18.16 18.67 4.49
CA LEU A 151 -16.74 18.39 4.18
C LEU A 151 -15.87 18.86 5.35
N TYR A 152 -15.71 18.00 6.36
CA TYR A 152 -14.87 18.29 7.51
C TYR A 152 -13.46 17.74 7.27
N ILE A 153 -12.45 18.61 7.33
CA ILE A 153 -11.05 18.18 7.34
C ILE A 153 -10.68 17.90 8.81
N PRO A 154 -10.42 16.64 9.19
CA PRO A 154 -10.07 16.31 10.56
C PRO A 154 -8.78 17.04 10.98
N SER A 155 -8.76 17.56 12.21
CA SER A 155 -7.59 18.22 12.78
C SER A 155 -6.49 17.17 13.04
N LEU A 156 -5.25 17.50 12.67
CA LEU A 156 -4.07 16.69 12.99
C LEU A 156 -3.59 16.89 14.43
N MET A 157 -4.09 17.91 15.15
CA MET A 157 -3.64 18.25 16.51
C MET A 157 -3.70 17.09 17.50
N PRO A 158 -4.70 16.18 17.48
CA PRO A 158 -4.75 15.07 18.44
C PRO A 158 -3.63 14.04 18.29
N SER A 159 -3.00 13.95 17.12
CA SER A 159 -1.93 12.98 16.83
C SER A 159 -0.55 13.65 16.68
N PHE A 160 -0.53 14.97 16.49
CA PHE A 160 0.71 15.70 16.24
C PHE A 160 1.62 15.72 17.48
N MET A 161 2.87 15.26 17.32
CA MET A 161 3.91 15.19 18.36
C MET A 161 3.49 14.46 19.64
N GLN A 162 2.61 13.48 19.56
CA GLN A 162 2.14 12.69 20.71
C GLN A 162 3.06 11.50 21.04
N MET A 163 4.35 11.62 20.75
CA MET A 163 5.35 10.59 21.02
C MET A 163 5.68 10.52 22.50
N ASP A 164 5.62 9.33 23.09
CA ASP A 164 6.01 9.08 24.48
C ASP A 164 7.36 8.37 24.55
N PHE A 165 8.37 9.09 25.04
CA PHE A 165 9.73 8.60 25.19
C PHE A 165 10.03 8.01 26.58
N SER A 166 9.05 7.86 27.46
CA SER A 166 9.25 7.40 28.83
C SER A 166 9.91 6.02 28.92
N TYR A 167 9.73 5.20 27.89
CA TYR A 167 10.23 3.82 27.86
C TYR A 167 11.48 3.62 27.00
N ILE A 168 12.10 4.70 26.47
CA ILE A 168 13.18 4.62 25.48
C ILE A 168 14.40 3.80 25.93
N PHE A 169 14.72 3.82 27.23
CA PHE A 169 15.85 3.08 27.80
C PHE A 169 15.46 1.67 28.28
N THR A 170 14.23 1.23 28.03
CA THR A 170 13.77 -0.10 28.44
C THR A 170 14.19 -1.14 27.40
N PHE A 171 14.66 -2.31 27.85
CA PHE A 171 15.02 -3.41 26.95
C PHE A 171 13.89 -3.79 25.99
N ASN A 172 12.64 -3.76 26.47
CA ASN A 172 11.46 -4.03 25.64
C ASN A 172 11.27 -2.99 24.53
N PHE A 173 11.53 -1.71 24.80
CA PHE A 173 11.45 -0.66 23.77
C PHE A 173 12.48 -0.90 22.66
N VAL A 174 13.73 -1.21 23.03
CA VAL A 174 14.79 -1.52 22.06
C VAL A 174 14.41 -2.74 21.21
N THR A 175 13.82 -3.76 21.81
CA THR A 175 13.36 -4.94 21.08
C THR A 175 12.26 -4.59 20.07
N ILE A 176 11.28 -3.77 20.47
CA ILE A 176 10.19 -3.31 19.57
C ILE A 176 10.76 -2.47 18.44
N MET A 177 11.64 -1.51 18.75
CA MET A 177 12.29 -0.65 17.76
C MET A 177 13.11 -1.47 16.76
N LEU A 178 13.90 -2.44 17.22
CA LEU A 178 14.66 -3.35 16.33
C LEU A 178 13.73 -4.19 15.47
N SER A 179 12.62 -4.66 16.02
CA SER A 179 11.63 -5.43 15.24
C SER A 179 11.02 -4.58 14.14
N PHE A 180 10.65 -3.33 14.41
CA PHE A 180 10.15 -2.39 13.40
C PHE A 180 11.22 -2.13 12.34
N MET A 181 12.47 -1.87 12.76
CA MET A 181 13.59 -1.63 11.87
C MET A 181 13.84 -2.80 10.90
N PHE A 182 13.74 -4.05 11.38
CA PHE A 182 13.86 -5.22 10.50
C PHE A 182 12.70 -5.34 9.52
N VAL A 183 11.47 -5.14 9.98
CA VAL A 183 10.28 -5.19 9.12
C VAL A 183 10.37 -4.12 8.04
N ASP A 184 10.64 -2.87 8.41
CA ASP A 184 10.74 -1.74 7.47
C ASP A 184 11.89 -1.91 6.48
N LEU A 185 13.04 -2.44 6.93
CA LEU A 185 14.17 -2.72 6.04
C LEU A 185 13.79 -3.71 4.93
N PHE A 186 13.12 -4.80 5.26
CA PHE A 186 12.69 -5.80 4.27
C PHE A 186 11.54 -5.31 3.41
N ASP A 187 10.60 -4.54 3.99
CA ASP A 187 9.49 -3.95 3.26
C ASP A 187 9.99 -2.93 2.24
N THR A 188 10.82 -1.97 2.65
CA THR A 188 11.46 -1.00 1.74
C THR A 188 12.29 -1.69 0.67
N LEU A 189 13.01 -2.78 1.01
CA LEU A 189 13.79 -3.56 0.05
C LEU A 189 12.89 -4.18 -1.02
N GLY A 190 11.83 -4.86 -0.62
CA GLY A 190 10.93 -5.56 -1.53
C GLY A 190 10.13 -4.59 -2.41
N THR A 191 9.62 -3.51 -1.83
CA THR A 191 8.84 -2.50 -2.55
C THR A 191 9.68 -1.69 -3.52
N LEU A 192 10.88 -1.20 -3.11
CA LEU A 192 11.78 -0.47 -4.00
C LEU A 192 12.25 -1.32 -5.19
N ILE A 193 12.61 -2.60 -4.96
CA ILE A 193 12.99 -3.49 -6.05
C ILE A 193 11.82 -3.81 -6.95
N GLY A 194 10.63 -4.06 -6.38
CA GLY A 194 9.41 -4.31 -7.12
C GLY A 194 9.04 -3.15 -8.05
N VAL A 195 9.03 -1.93 -7.51
CA VAL A 195 8.76 -0.70 -8.26
C VAL A 195 9.84 -0.44 -9.31
N ALA A 196 11.13 -0.52 -8.94
CA ALA A 196 12.23 -0.28 -9.86
C ALA A 196 12.29 -1.29 -11.00
N SER A 197 11.95 -2.56 -10.72
CA SER A 197 11.85 -3.60 -11.74
C SER A 197 10.73 -3.32 -12.74
N LYS A 198 9.54 -2.95 -12.28
CA LYS A 198 8.42 -2.57 -13.14
C LYS A 198 8.68 -1.29 -13.94
N ALA A 199 9.39 -0.33 -13.34
CA ALA A 199 9.76 0.92 -13.98
C ALA A 199 10.97 0.80 -14.93
N ASN A 200 11.59 -0.38 -15.05
CA ASN A 200 12.83 -0.61 -15.80
C ASN A 200 13.99 0.31 -15.34
N MET A 201 14.06 0.58 -14.05
CA MET A 201 15.09 1.44 -13.44
C MET A 201 16.30 0.66 -12.92
N LEU A 202 16.26 -0.69 -12.94
CA LEU A 202 17.35 -1.53 -12.51
C LEU A 202 18.47 -1.58 -13.56
N ASP A 203 19.72 -1.60 -13.11
CA ASP A 203 20.88 -1.81 -13.97
C ASP A 203 20.97 -3.30 -14.43
N LYS A 204 21.96 -3.60 -15.28
CA LYS A 204 22.19 -4.96 -15.77
C LYS A 204 22.52 -5.98 -14.67
N GLN A 205 22.96 -5.50 -13.51
CA GLN A 205 23.25 -6.28 -12.31
C GLN A 205 22.06 -6.37 -11.34
N GLY A 206 20.89 -5.80 -11.71
CA GLY A 206 19.70 -5.75 -10.88
C GLY A 206 19.82 -4.83 -9.67
N ARG A 207 20.70 -3.82 -9.73
CA ARG A 207 20.85 -2.81 -8.69
C ARG A 207 20.08 -1.56 -9.08
N LEU A 208 19.55 -0.87 -8.08
CA LEU A 208 18.88 0.41 -8.27
C LEU A 208 19.92 1.56 -8.26
N PRO A 209 20.12 2.26 -9.37
CA PRO A 209 20.98 3.45 -9.39
C PRO A 209 20.46 4.50 -8.41
N ARG A 210 21.37 5.15 -7.68
CA ARG A 210 21.05 6.21 -6.70
C ARG A 210 20.14 5.75 -5.54
N ILE A 211 20.19 4.48 -5.17
CA ILE A 211 19.40 3.90 -4.07
C ILE A 211 19.54 4.70 -2.76
N ARG A 212 20.72 5.29 -2.50
CA ARG A 212 20.97 6.12 -1.32
C ARG A 212 19.98 7.27 -1.18
N GLY A 213 19.64 7.95 -2.30
CA GLY A 213 18.65 9.03 -2.28
C GLY A 213 17.26 8.54 -1.90
N ALA A 214 16.83 7.38 -2.41
CA ALA A 214 15.57 6.79 -2.06
C ALA A 214 15.52 6.38 -0.58
N LEU A 215 16.59 5.75 -0.07
CA LEU A 215 16.69 5.35 1.34
C LEU A 215 16.74 6.53 2.31
N LEU A 216 17.35 7.66 1.91
CA LEU A 216 17.33 8.89 2.70
C LEU A 216 15.93 9.52 2.73
N ALA A 217 15.26 9.58 1.58
CA ALA A 217 13.89 10.10 1.50
C ALA A 217 12.93 9.28 2.36
N ASP A 218 13.04 7.96 2.31
CA ASP A 218 12.29 7.01 3.10
C ASP A 218 12.46 7.24 4.62
N SER A 219 13.70 7.36 5.10
CA SER A 219 13.99 7.60 6.51
C SER A 219 13.50 8.97 7.02
N VAL A 220 13.60 10.01 6.18
CA VAL A 220 13.04 11.33 6.50
C VAL A 220 11.52 11.27 6.54
N ALA A 221 10.89 10.58 5.59
CA ALA A 221 9.44 10.42 5.55
C ALA A 221 8.92 9.64 6.77
N THR A 222 9.61 8.58 7.19
CA THR A 222 9.28 7.81 8.41
C THR A 222 9.35 8.68 9.66
N SER A 223 10.43 9.46 9.82
CA SER A 223 10.57 10.38 10.96
C SER A 223 9.50 11.48 10.94
N ALA A 224 9.23 12.08 9.80
CA ALA A 224 8.18 13.08 9.63
C ALA A 224 6.79 12.50 9.87
N GLY A 225 6.53 11.28 9.39
CA GLY A 225 5.29 10.55 9.63
C GLY A 225 5.02 10.34 11.12
N ALA A 226 6.03 9.91 11.87
CA ALA A 226 5.92 9.75 13.32
C ALA A 226 5.58 11.07 14.05
N VAL A 227 6.18 12.20 13.60
CA VAL A 227 5.84 13.55 14.15
C VAL A 227 4.38 13.90 13.85
N LEU A 228 3.87 13.56 12.66
CA LEU A 228 2.48 13.79 12.27
C LEU A 228 1.49 12.80 12.92
N GLY A 229 1.98 11.74 13.56
CA GLY A 229 1.16 10.72 14.23
C GLY A 229 0.77 9.56 13.33
N THR A 230 1.52 9.31 12.26
CA THR A 230 1.34 8.13 11.40
C THR A 230 2.37 7.05 11.72
N SER A 231 2.09 5.81 11.30
CA SER A 231 3.06 4.72 11.35
C SER A 231 4.21 4.94 10.35
N THR A 232 5.15 3.99 10.27
CA THR A 232 6.25 3.97 9.31
C THR A 232 5.76 4.28 7.89
N VAL A 233 6.45 5.18 7.20
CA VAL A 233 6.13 5.58 5.82
C VAL A 233 7.08 4.86 4.88
N THR A 234 6.55 4.00 4.04
CA THR A 234 7.33 3.23 3.07
C THR A 234 6.87 3.48 1.63
N THR A 235 7.65 3.01 0.66
CA THR A 235 7.29 3.09 -0.76
C THR A 235 6.24 2.02 -1.09
N PHE A 236 5.07 2.41 -1.60
CA PHE A 236 4.03 1.48 -2.03
C PHE A 236 4.17 1.08 -3.49
N VAL A 237 3.92 -0.20 -3.80
CA VAL A 237 3.99 -0.74 -5.16
C VAL A 237 2.83 -0.20 -6.02
N GLU A 238 1.71 0.12 -5.41
CA GLU A 238 0.50 0.66 -6.03
C GLU A 238 0.64 2.10 -6.51
N VAL A 239 1.68 2.81 -6.07
CA VAL A 239 1.91 4.22 -6.45
C VAL A 239 2.13 4.39 -7.96
N LEU A 240 2.68 3.40 -8.65
CA LEU A 240 2.96 3.52 -10.10
C LEU A 240 1.72 3.83 -10.94
N PRO A 241 0.60 3.06 -10.85
CA PRO A 241 -0.61 3.40 -11.60
C PRO A 241 -1.24 4.72 -11.16
N VAL A 242 -1.20 5.04 -9.86
CA VAL A 242 -1.77 6.29 -9.31
C VAL A 242 -0.95 7.50 -9.72
N LEU A 243 0.38 7.40 -9.73
CA LEU A 243 1.26 8.48 -10.16
C LEU A 243 1.03 8.85 -11.64
N TRP A 244 0.83 7.85 -12.50
CA TRP A 244 0.47 8.06 -13.90
C TRP A 244 -0.89 8.74 -14.05
N LEU A 245 -1.88 8.35 -13.25
CA LEU A 245 -3.22 8.94 -13.28
C LEU A 245 -3.18 10.38 -12.73
N ALA A 246 -2.50 10.62 -11.61
CA ALA A 246 -2.34 11.94 -11.02
C ALA A 246 -1.52 12.88 -11.92
N ALA A 247 -0.46 12.40 -12.56
CA ALA A 247 0.30 13.17 -13.54
C ALA A 247 -0.55 13.53 -14.75
N ALA A 248 -1.38 12.60 -15.25
CA ALA A 248 -2.31 12.86 -16.35
C ALA A 248 -3.39 13.87 -15.94
N GLN A 249 -3.94 13.79 -14.73
CA GLN A 249 -4.92 14.74 -14.21
C GLN A 249 -4.31 16.12 -13.94
N ALA A 250 -3.11 16.18 -13.35
CA ALA A 250 -2.40 17.45 -13.16
C ALA A 250 -2.10 18.14 -14.49
N LEU A 251 -1.77 17.39 -15.54
CA LEU A 251 -1.60 17.90 -16.90
C LEU A 251 -2.90 18.46 -17.50
N LEU A 252 -4.05 17.87 -17.18
CA LEU A 252 -5.37 18.35 -17.63
C LEU A 252 -5.82 19.62 -16.88
N LEU A 253 -5.32 19.83 -15.65
CA LEU A 253 -5.64 21.00 -14.83
C LEU A 253 -4.71 22.19 -15.09
N LEU A 254 -3.60 22.01 -15.82
CA LEU A 254 -2.74 23.12 -16.23
C LEU A 254 -3.45 23.97 -17.30
N PRO A 255 -3.38 25.32 -17.21
CA PRO A 255 -3.90 26.20 -18.25
C PRO A 255 -3.32 25.82 -19.62
N TRP A 256 -4.14 25.81 -20.64
CA TRP A 256 -3.82 25.39 -22.01
C TRP A 256 -2.49 25.93 -22.57
N GLN A 257 -2.03 27.06 -22.09
CA GLN A 257 -0.76 27.68 -22.48
C GLN A 257 0.49 26.87 -22.13
N TYR A 258 0.42 25.99 -21.10
CA TYR A 258 1.53 25.18 -20.62
C TYR A 258 1.39 23.68 -20.94
N SER A 259 0.23 23.27 -21.47
CA SER A 259 -0.09 21.84 -21.69
C SER A 259 0.51 21.27 -22.99
N PHE A 260 0.89 22.12 -23.94
CA PHE A 260 1.32 21.65 -25.26
C PHE A 260 2.73 21.01 -25.25
N TRP A 261 3.64 21.52 -24.44
CA TRP A 261 5.02 21.04 -24.38
C TRP A 261 5.19 19.70 -23.63
N PRO A 262 4.62 19.49 -22.45
CA PRO A 262 4.68 18.21 -21.75
C PRO A 262 3.90 17.10 -22.47
N LEU A 263 2.79 17.42 -23.14
CA LEU A 263 2.01 16.45 -23.92
C LEU A 263 2.79 15.90 -25.13
N CYS A 264 3.57 16.73 -25.80
CA CYS A 264 4.48 16.29 -26.87
C CYS A 264 5.60 15.37 -26.36
N CYS A 265 6.17 15.66 -25.19
CA CYS A 265 7.19 14.81 -24.57
C CYS A 265 6.59 13.48 -24.10
N LEU A 266 5.39 13.50 -23.48
CA LEU A 266 4.69 12.29 -23.04
C LEU A 266 4.21 11.46 -24.22
N HIS A 267 3.74 12.08 -25.30
CA HIS A 267 3.35 11.37 -26.52
C HIS A 267 4.57 10.70 -27.18
N ARG A 268 5.73 11.35 -27.23
CA ARG A 268 6.98 10.75 -27.70
C ARG A 268 7.45 9.60 -26.85
N CYS A 269 7.46 9.75 -25.51
CA CYS A 269 7.80 8.67 -24.58
C CYS A 269 6.83 7.48 -24.70
N PHE A 270 5.54 7.77 -24.85
CA PHE A 270 4.51 6.74 -25.00
C PHE A 270 4.62 6.01 -26.33
N TRP A 271 4.94 6.72 -27.41
CA TRP A 271 5.16 6.15 -28.75
C TRP A 271 6.41 5.27 -28.77
N GLN A 272 7.50 5.72 -28.14
CA GLN A 272 8.75 5.00 -28.02
C GLN A 272 8.59 3.73 -27.14
N TYR A 273 7.81 3.79 -26.06
CA TYR A 273 7.46 2.64 -25.25
C TYR A 273 6.60 1.60 -26.02
N ARG A 274 5.64 2.05 -26.83
CA ARG A 274 4.84 1.18 -27.69
C ARG A 274 5.68 0.48 -28.77
N HIS A 275 6.67 1.17 -29.34
CA HIS A 275 7.59 0.59 -30.31
C HIS A 275 8.50 -0.47 -29.69
N LEU A 276 9.03 -0.22 -28.51
CA LEU A 276 9.85 -1.17 -27.74
C LEU A 276 9.06 -2.45 -27.36
N GLN A 277 7.79 -2.33 -27.00
CA GLN A 277 6.93 -3.48 -26.71
C GLN A 277 6.57 -4.27 -27.99
N ARG A 278 6.42 -3.60 -29.13
CA ARG A 278 6.17 -4.25 -30.41
C ARG A 278 7.38 -5.03 -30.93
N HIS A 279 8.59 -4.50 -30.76
CA HIS A 279 9.83 -5.20 -31.12
C HIS A 279 10.10 -6.42 -30.23
N ARG A 280 9.72 -6.38 -28.95
CA ARG A 280 9.83 -7.55 -28.06
C ARG A 280 8.87 -8.68 -28.43
N ARG A 281 7.69 -8.40 -29.01
CA ARG A 281 6.74 -9.43 -29.46
C ARG A 281 7.10 -10.04 -30.81
N LEU A 282 8.04 -9.47 -31.55
CA LEU A 282 8.53 -10.01 -32.82
C LEU A 282 9.81 -10.84 -32.66
N LEU A 283 10.40 -10.85 -31.47
CA LEU A 283 11.63 -11.61 -31.13
C LEU A 283 11.38 -12.80 -30.18
N LEU A 284 10.12 -13.10 -29.87
CA LEU A 284 9.63 -14.31 -29.22
C LEU A 284 8.69 -15.07 -30.19
#